data_70ef88f8715548d13ed05ff335f1c9b5
#
_entry.id   70ef88f8715548d13ed05ff335f1c9b5
#
_cell.length_a   1.000
_cell.length_b   1.000
_cell.length_c   1.000
_cell.angle_alpha   90.00
_cell.angle_beta   90.00
_cell.angle_gamma   90.00
#
_symmetry.space_group_name_H-M   'P 1'
#
loop_
_entity.id
_entity.type
_entity.pdbx_description
1 polymer ?
#
loop_
_entity_poly.entity_id
_entity_poly.type
_entity_poly.pdbx_seq_one_letter_code
_entity_poly.pdbx_strand_id
1 'polypeptide(L)'
;MMRLSFTSVPKYLDIKTKPKVLKPGEEGHIWAKFDPRKADDWGFMIDRLKIQVNGKNVNRNLFSITAKIVEDFSDLSPEERANAPKVKFENTTYDFGTAKQHTKVSYTFKFKNEGKRDLKIRKMRTTCGCTTAEPESTVILPGEESSFKAIFHTGGRSGYQRKLIYFITNDPERSTVRLTIKGKVIK
;
A
#
# COMPACT_ATOMS: atom_id res chain seq x y z
N MET A 1 34.73 13.96 -14.21
CA MET A 1 33.39 14.59 -14.05
C MET A 1 32.29 13.52 -14.10
N MET A 2 31.30 13.63 -13.22
CA MET A 2 30.22 12.65 -13.09
C MET A 2 28.86 13.34 -13.23
N ARG A 3 28.04 12.87 -14.19
CA ARG A 3 26.65 13.32 -14.37
C ARG A 3 25.71 12.21 -13.91
N LEU A 4 24.84 12.52 -12.94
CA LEU A 4 23.78 11.61 -12.49
C LEU A 4 22.50 11.86 -13.25
N SER A 5 21.81 10.78 -13.62
CA SER A 5 20.44 10.79 -14.14
C SER A 5 19.66 9.59 -13.61
N PHE A 6 18.35 9.64 -13.73
CA PHE A 6 17.46 8.60 -13.25
C PHE A 6 16.59 8.09 -14.39
N THR A 7 16.33 6.81 -14.42
CA THR A 7 15.40 6.19 -15.37
C THR A 7 14.16 5.66 -14.66
N SER A 8 13.08 5.50 -15.41
CA SER A 8 11.79 5.02 -14.92
C SER A 8 11.21 5.91 -13.80
N VAL A 9 11.39 7.23 -13.94
CA VAL A 9 10.83 8.21 -13.01
C VAL A 9 9.32 8.30 -13.26
N PRO A 10 8.46 7.98 -12.26
CA PRO A 10 7.03 8.12 -12.39
C PRO A 10 6.59 9.58 -12.60
N LYS A 11 5.44 9.79 -13.26
CA LYS A 11 4.90 11.14 -13.57
C LYS A 11 4.62 12.02 -12.34
N TYR A 12 4.50 11.42 -11.17
CA TYR A 12 4.27 12.09 -9.89
C TYR A 12 5.56 12.45 -9.13
N LEU A 13 6.72 12.11 -9.70
CA LEU A 13 8.02 12.47 -9.14
C LEU A 13 8.76 13.43 -10.07
N ASP A 14 9.22 14.55 -9.52
CA ASP A 14 10.22 15.46 -10.15
C ASP A 14 11.54 15.32 -9.40
N ILE A 15 12.60 14.90 -10.11
CA ILE A 15 13.90 14.64 -9.52
C ILE A 15 14.95 15.54 -10.18
N LYS A 16 15.70 16.24 -9.36
CA LYS A 16 16.77 17.17 -9.78
C LYS A 16 18.05 16.87 -9.02
N THR A 17 19.17 17.02 -9.71
CA THR A 17 20.50 16.97 -9.11
C THR A 17 21.15 18.37 -9.13
N LYS A 18 21.83 18.73 -8.06
CA LYS A 18 22.57 19.99 -7.97
C LYS A 18 23.91 19.75 -7.26
N PRO A 19 25.05 20.04 -7.94
CA PRO A 19 25.16 20.46 -9.33
C PRO A 19 24.77 19.34 -10.32
N LYS A 20 24.51 19.69 -11.59
CA LYS A 20 24.18 18.71 -12.65
C LYS A 20 25.38 17.83 -13.03
N VAL A 21 26.57 18.30 -12.81
CA VAL A 21 27.85 17.62 -13.07
C VAL A 21 28.76 17.81 -11.86
N LEU A 22 29.21 16.70 -11.28
CA LEU A 22 30.11 16.66 -10.14
C LEU A 22 31.56 16.53 -10.60
N LYS A 23 32.46 17.30 -9.99
CA LYS A 23 33.91 17.13 -10.11
C LYS A 23 34.40 16.05 -9.11
N PRO A 24 35.61 15.51 -9.28
CA PRO A 24 36.20 14.63 -8.29
C PRO A 24 36.28 15.31 -6.90
N GLY A 25 35.77 14.63 -5.86
CA GLY A 25 35.72 15.14 -4.49
C GLY A 25 34.58 16.13 -4.20
N GLU A 26 33.77 16.52 -5.20
CA GLU A 26 32.66 17.45 -5.02
C GLU A 26 31.41 16.72 -4.50
N GLU A 27 30.68 17.33 -3.58
CA GLU A 27 29.42 16.87 -3.06
C GLU A 27 28.25 17.43 -3.85
N GLY A 28 27.16 16.68 -3.92
CA GLY A 28 25.94 17.11 -4.59
C GLY A 28 24.68 16.63 -3.87
N HIS A 29 23.57 17.24 -4.22
CA HIS A 29 22.26 16.94 -3.64
C HIS A 29 21.30 16.42 -4.71
N ILE A 30 20.46 15.46 -4.30
CA ILE A 30 19.32 14.97 -5.08
C ILE A 30 18.07 15.54 -4.43
N TRP A 31 17.29 16.28 -5.21
CA TRP A 31 15.99 16.82 -4.81
C TRP A 31 14.90 15.96 -5.44
N ALA A 32 13.97 15.47 -4.63
CA ALA A 32 12.81 14.75 -5.10
C ALA A 32 11.55 15.47 -4.62
N LYS A 33 10.68 15.85 -5.55
CA LYS A 33 9.36 16.41 -5.26
C LYS A 33 8.29 15.38 -5.66
N PHE A 34 7.48 14.97 -4.69
CA PHE A 34 6.38 14.04 -4.88
C PHE A 34 5.05 14.80 -4.94
N ASP A 35 4.24 14.56 -5.98
CA ASP A 35 2.88 15.08 -6.09
C ASP A 35 1.86 13.94 -5.90
N PRO A 36 1.23 13.81 -4.72
CA PRO A 36 0.33 12.71 -4.41
C PRO A 36 -0.92 12.69 -5.30
N ARG A 37 -1.34 13.84 -5.82
CA ARG A 37 -2.53 13.94 -6.70
C ARG A 37 -2.33 13.30 -8.06
N LYS A 38 -1.06 13.18 -8.50
CA LYS A 38 -0.68 12.53 -9.76
C LYS A 38 -0.39 11.05 -9.59
N ALA A 39 -0.27 10.56 -8.36
CA ALA A 39 0.08 9.17 -8.10
C ALA A 39 -1.07 8.21 -8.39
N ASP A 40 -2.32 8.65 -8.26
CA ASP A 40 -3.53 7.83 -8.41
C ASP A 40 -3.45 6.54 -7.59
N ASP A 41 -2.94 6.67 -6.37
CA ASP A 41 -2.71 5.55 -5.47
C ASP A 41 -2.87 5.96 -4.00
N TRP A 42 -2.95 4.97 -3.09
CA TRP A 42 -3.21 5.17 -1.67
C TRP A 42 -2.34 4.26 -0.81
N GLY A 43 -2.04 4.74 0.40
CA GLY A 43 -1.25 4.01 1.38
C GLY A 43 0.25 4.09 1.12
N PHE A 44 0.98 3.09 1.56
CA PHE A 44 2.43 3.06 1.49
C PHE A 44 2.91 2.69 0.09
N MET A 45 3.81 3.51 -0.46
CA MET A 45 4.42 3.34 -1.78
C MET A 45 5.94 3.28 -1.66
N ILE A 46 6.56 2.52 -2.55
CA ILE A 46 8.02 2.47 -2.72
C ILE A 46 8.32 2.52 -4.21
N ASP A 47 9.00 3.57 -4.63
CA ASP A 47 9.56 3.68 -5.97
C ASP A 47 11.06 3.40 -5.94
N ARG A 48 11.51 2.54 -6.84
CA ARG A 48 12.92 2.20 -7.01
C ARG A 48 13.39 2.68 -8.37
N LEU A 49 14.15 3.76 -8.35
CA LEU A 49 14.67 4.38 -9.55
C LEU A 49 16.07 3.87 -9.84
N LYS A 50 16.35 3.57 -11.09
CA LYS A 50 17.69 3.20 -11.53
C LYS A 50 18.52 4.44 -11.72
N ILE A 51 19.72 4.45 -11.17
CA ILE A 51 20.69 5.51 -11.32
C ILE A 51 21.55 5.24 -12.56
N GLN A 52 21.75 6.27 -13.35
CA GLN A 52 22.75 6.29 -14.42
C GLN A 52 23.86 7.27 -14.11
N VAL A 53 25.08 6.88 -14.41
CA VAL A 53 26.27 7.72 -14.34
C VAL A 53 26.80 7.91 -15.74
N ASN A 54 26.90 9.17 -16.20
CA ASN A 54 27.33 9.51 -17.56
C ASN A 54 26.54 8.73 -18.63
N GLY A 55 25.22 8.57 -18.43
CA GLY A 55 24.33 7.87 -19.34
C GLY A 55 24.39 6.32 -19.28
N LYS A 56 25.26 5.75 -18.45
CA LYS A 56 25.38 4.29 -18.30
C LYS A 56 24.71 3.82 -17.02
N ASN A 57 23.95 2.73 -17.11
CA ASN A 57 23.34 2.09 -15.93
C ASN A 57 24.42 1.59 -14.97
N VAL A 58 24.27 1.90 -13.70
CA VAL A 58 25.15 1.38 -12.64
C VAL A 58 24.43 0.21 -11.96
N ASN A 59 25.04 -0.97 -12.04
CA ASN A 59 24.48 -2.16 -11.41
C ASN A 59 24.39 -2.01 -9.89
N ARG A 60 23.26 -2.44 -9.32
CA ARG A 60 22.95 -2.42 -7.87
C ARG A 60 22.77 -1.03 -7.23
N ASN A 61 22.82 0.06 -7.97
CA ASN A 61 22.54 1.39 -7.45
C ASN A 61 21.09 1.75 -7.73
N LEU A 62 20.25 1.61 -6.68
CA LEU A 62 18.86 2.01 -6.69
C LEU A 62 18.67 3.20 -5.76
N PHE A 63 17.98 4.21 -6.24
CA PHE A 63 17.47 5.28 -5.42
C PHE A 63 16.03 4.99 -5.05
N SER A 64 15.74 4.78 -3.78
CA SER A 64 14.40 4.43 -3.31
C SER A 64 13.74 5.65 -2.69
N ILE A 65 12.52 5.94 -3.14
CA ILE A 65 11.65 6.96 -2.57
C ILE A 65 10.46 6.24 -1.95
N THR A 66 10.16 6.56 -0.70
CA THR A 66 8.99 6.04 0.00
C THR A 66 8.04 7.18 0.31
N ALA A 67 6.75 6.92 0.12
CA ALA A 67 5.68 7.85 0.47
C ALA A 67 4.50 7.08 1.08
N LYS A 68 3.71 7.77 1.91
CA LYS A 68 2.43 7.27 2.37
C LYS A 68 1.36 8.28 1.99
N ILE A 69 0.49 7.90 1.04
CA ILE A 69 -0.64 8.74 0.61
C ILE A 69 -1.80 8.43 1.54
N VAL A 70 -2.31 9.45 2.19
CA VAL A 70 -3.47 9.40 3.08
C VAL A 70 -4.47 10.46 2.66
N GLU A 71 -5.75 10.21 2.91
CA GLU A 71 -6.79 11.23 2.78
C GLU A 71 -6.63 12.23 3.93
N ASP A 72 -6.75 13.51 3.61
CA ASP A 72 -6.73 14.58 4.61
C ASP A 72 -8.15 14.82 5.10
N PHE A 73 -8.34 14.72 6.40
CA PHE A 73 -9.61 14.92 7.09
C PHE A 73 -9.55 16.11 8.06
N SER A 74 -8.52 16.96 7.97
CA SER A 74 -8.32 18.09 8.88
C SER A 74 -9.45 19.11 8.81
N ASP A 75 -10.02 19.31 7.63
CA ASP A 75 -11.05 20.31 7.35
C ASP A 75 -12.47 19.85 7.72
N LEU A 76 -12.67 18.60 8.15
CA LEU A 76 -13.98 18.11 8.54
C LEU A 76 -14.46 18.78 9.83
N SER A 77 -15.64 19.40 9.77
CA SER A 77 -16.36 19.91 10.93
C SER A 77 -16.74 18.77 11.89
N PRO A 78 -17.02 19.05 13.18
CA PRO A 78 -17.52 18.05 14.13
C PRO A 78 -18.78 17.31 13.63
N GLU A 79 -19.69 18.01 12.97
CA GLU A 79 -20.91 17.43 12.41
C GLU A 79 -20.60 16.49 11.24
N GLU A 80 -19.73 16.91 10.31
CA GLU A 80 -19.30 16.06 9.19
C GLU A 80 -18.59 14.82 9.66
N ARG A 81 -17.77 14.93 10.70
CA ARG A 81 -17.07 13.82 11.33
C ARG A 81 -18.04 12.86 12.02
N ALA A 82 -19.08 13.36 12.71
CA ALA A 82 -20.12 12.55 13.34
C ALA A 82 -21.01 11.82 12.31
N ASN A 83 -21.13 12.38 11.09
CA ASN A 83 -21.89 11.79 10.00
C ASN A 83 -21.02 11.04 8.97
N ALA A 84 -19.70 10.90 9.23
CA ALA A 84 -18.78 10.25 8.31
C ALA A 84 -19.06 8.75 8.13
N PRO A 85 -18.54 8.12 7.08
CA PRO A 85 -18.54 6.67 6.95
C PRO A 85 -17.71 6.03 8.08
N LYS A 86 -18.10 4.82 8.50
CA LYS A 86 -17.43 4.11 9.57
C LYS A 86 -17.33 2.63 9.26
N VAL A 87 -16.12 2.15 9.01
CA VAL A 87 -15.90 0.73 8.70
C VAL A 87 -15.81 -0.12 9.96
N LYS A 88 -16.59 -1.18 10.02
CA LYS A 88 -16.57 -2.18 11.09
C LYS A 88 -16.38 -3.57 10.52
N PHE A 89 -15.30 -4.23 10.87
CA PHE A 89 -15.05 -5.64 10.54
C PHE A 89 -15.58 -6.56 11.63
N GLU A 90 -16.18 -7.69 11.24
CA GLU A 90 -16.50 -8.77 12.19
C GLU A 90 -15.21 -9.33 12.83
N ASN A 91 -14.23 -9.61 11.98
CA ASN A 91 -12.92 -10.12 12.39
C ASN A 91 -11.81 -9.45 11.59
N THR A 92 -10.73 -9.05 12.25
CA THR A 92 -9.54 -8.48 11.61
C THR A 92 -8.37 -9.47 11.52
N THR A 93 -8.55 -10.68 12.06
CA THR A 93 -7.53 -11.73 12.04
C THR A 93 -8.17 -13.07 11.74
N TYR A 94 -7.58 -13.78 10.79
CA TYR A 94 -7.87 -15.16 10.51
C TYR A 94 -6.64 -16.02 10.80
N ASP A 95 -6.80 -17.00 11.69
CA ASP A 95 -5.80 -18.03 11.95
C ASP A 95 -6.20 -19.32 11.23
N PHE A 96 -5.43 -19.71 10.23
CA PHE A 96 -5.70 -20.94 9.47
C PHE A 96 -5.15 -22.21 10.14
N GLY A 97 -4.54 -22.07 11.34
CA GLY A 97 -3.93 -23.22 12.01
C GLY A 97 -2.74 -23.78 11.23
N THR A 98 -2.93 -24.96 10.62
CA THR A 98 -1.89 -25.61 9.82
C THR A 98 -2.38 -25.87 8.40
N ALA A 99 -1.54 -25.58 7.41
CA ALA A 99 -1.78 -25.85 5.99
C ALA A 99 -0.54 -26.49 5.35
N LYS A 100 -0.70 -27.30 4.31
CA LYS A 100 0.40 -27.88 3.54
C LYS A 100 0.99 -26.86 2.55
N GLN A 101 2.25 -27.10 2.16
CA GLN A 101 2.86 -26.42 1.02
C GLN A 101 2.01 -26.61 -0.25
N HIS A 102 2.13 -25.68 -1.20
CA HIS A 102 1.47 -25.71 -2.51
C HIS A 102 -0.07 -25.73 -2.44
N THR A 103 -0.65 -25.28 -1.33
CA THR A 103 -2.10 -25.16 -1.15
C THR A 103 -2.55 -23.70 -1.15
N LYS A 104 -3.88 -23.49 -1.23
CA LYS A 104 -4.54 -22.20 -1.11
C LYS A 104 -5.29 -22.13 0.21
N VAL A 105 -4.98 -21.12 1.01
CA VAL A 105 -5.74 -20.78 2.21
C VAL A 105 -6.63 -19.60 1.86
N SER A 106 -7.93 -19.72 2.05
CA SER A 106 -8.87 -18.64 1.75
C SER A 106 -9.73 -18.30 2.97
N TYR A 107 -10.04 -17.01 3.10
CA TYR A 107 -10.95 -16.51 4.13
C TYR A 107 -11.73 -15.32 3.59
N THR A 108 -13.03 -15.24 3.95
CA THR A 108 -13.89 -14.12 3.60
C THR A 108 -13.98 -13.18 4.80
N PHE A 109 -13.40 -11.99 4.65
CA PHE A 109 -13.54 -10.90 5.61
C PHE A 109 -14.86 -10.19 5.36
N LYS A 110 -15.70 -10.14 6.38
CA LYS A 110 -16.97 -9.41 6.35
C LYS A 110 -16.84 -8.10 7.10
N PHE A 111 -17.49 -7.07 6.60
CA PHE A 111 -17.51 -5.75 7.19
C PHE A 111 -18.82 -5.03 6.89
N LYS A 112 -19.09 -3.97 7.66
CA LYS A 112 -20.28 -3.13 7.56
C LYS A 112 -19.89 -1.67 7.54
N ASN A 113 -20.65 -0.85 6.85
CA ASN A 113 -20.60 0.59 7.02
C ASN A 113 -21.58 0.99 8.15
N GLU A 114 -21.05 1.21 9.35
CA GLU A 114 -21.81 1.70 10.51
C GLU A 114 -21.97 3.23 10.53
N GLY A 115 -21.42 3.92 9.52
CA GLY A 115 -21.53 5.36 9.36
C GLY A 115 -22.82 5.82 8.67
N LYS A 116 -22.93 7.13 8.44
CA LYS A 116 -24.11 7.76 7.83
C LYS A 116 -23.87 8.25 6.40
N ARG A 117 -22.65 8.12 5.89
CA ARG A 117 -22.28 8.44 4.50
C ARG A 117 -21.63 7.22 3.84
N ASP A 118 -21.53 7.23 2.52
CA ASP A 118 -20.94 6.16 1.72
C ASP A 118 -19.49 5.87 2.13
N LEU A 119 -19.23 4.63 2.49
CA LEU A 119 -17.88 4.13 2.72
C LEU A 119 -17.25 3.78 1.37
N LYS A 120 -16.18 4.49 1.01
CA LYS A 120 -15.43 4.26 -0.24
C LYS A 120 -14.14 3.52 0.06
N ILE A 121 -13.97 2.36 -0.56
CA ILE A 121 -12.71 1.62 -0.49
C ILE A 121 -11.75 2.26 -1.50
N ARG A 122 -10.71 2.90 -1.00
CA ARG A 122 -9.70 3.59 -1.79
C ARG A 122 -8.70 2.61 -2.41
N LYS A 123 -8.24 1.67 -1.60
CA LYS A 123 -7.24 0.66 -2.03
C LYS A 123 -7.20 -0.52 -1.07
N MET A 124 -6.88 -1.68 -1.61
CA MET A 124 -6.45 -2.83 -0.83
C MET A 124 -5.01 -3.18 -1.20
N ARG A 125 -4.15 -3.35 -0.19
CA ARG A 125 -2.73 -3.70 -0.39
C ARG A 125 -2.37 -4.92 0.43
N THR A 126 -1.64 -5.81 -0.17
CA THR A 126 -1.09 -7.00 0.51
C THR A 126 0.42 -6.84 0.68
N THR A 127 0.99 -7.46 1.71
CA THR A 127 2.44 -7.41 1.98
C THR A 127 3.27 -8.29 1.05
N CYS A 128 2.63 -9.13 0.24
CA CYS A 128 3.32 -9.97 -0.75
C CYS A 128 2.39 -10.29 -1.92
N GLY A 129 2.95 -10.53 -3.10
CA GLY A 129 2.19 -11.06 -4.24
C GLY A 129 1.64 -12.48 -4.07
N CYS A 130 1.89 -13.10 -2.90
CA CYS A 130 1.36 -14.41 -2.53
C CYS A 130 -0.05 -14.34 -1.91
N THR A 131 -0.58 -13.15 -1.72
CA THR A 131 -1.92 -12.92 -1.18
C THR A 131 -2.68 -12.00 -2.12
N THR A 132 -3.89 -12.40 -2.50
CA THR A 132 -4.81 -11.59 -3.30
C THR A 132 -6.04 -11.26 -2.47
N ALA A 133 -6.58 -10.07 -2.65
CA ALA A 133 -7.79 -9.62 -1.97
C ALA A 133 -8.45 -8.53 -2.83
N GLU A 134 -9.68 -8.75 -3.24
CA GLU A 134 -10.45 -7.82 -4.05
C GLU A 134 -11.85 -7.69 -3.45
N PRO A 135 -12.37 -6.47 -3.24
CA PRO A 135 -13.71 -6.24 -2.72
C PRO A 135 -14.76 -6.50 -3.80
N GLU A 136 -15.95 -6.92 -3.40
CA GLU A 136 -17.10 -7.11 -4.29
C GLU A 136 -17.63 -5.76 -4.81
N SER A 137 -17.56 -4.72 -3.97
CA SER A 137 -17.90 -3.34 -4.32
C SER A 137 -16.88 -2.38 -3.69
N THR A 138 -16.63 -1.27 -4.35
CA THR A 138 -15.77 -0.18 -3.84
C THR A 138 -16.54 0.91 -3.10
N VAL A 139 -17.89 0.87 -3.15
CA VAL A 139 -18.76 1.81 -2.43
C VAL A 139 -19.80 1.01 -1.66
N ILE A 140 -19.91 1.27 -0.36
CA ILE A 140 -20.80 0.58 0.58
C ILE A 140 -21.69 1.64 1.22
N LEU A 141 -22.99 1.51 1.02
CA LEU A 141 -23.97 2.47 1.54
C LEU A 141 -24.08 2.42 3.08
N PRO A 142 -24.62 3.46 3.71
CA PRO A 142 -24.89 3.46 5.15
C PRO A 142 -25.71 2.24 5.59
N GLY A 143 -25.23 1.51 6.60
CA GLY A 143 -25.88 0.30 7.12
C GLY A 143 -25.66 -0.96 6.29
N GLU A 144 -25.08 -0.86 5.09
CA GLU A 144 -24.84 -2.00 4.21
C GLU A 144 -23.67 -2.87 4.72
N GLU A 145 -23.82 -4.18 4.52
CA GLU A 145 -22.79 -5.17 4.75
C GLU A 145 -22.14 -5.58 3.43
N SER A 146 -20.86 -5.86 3.48
CA SER A 146 -20.10 -6.34 2.33
C SER A 146 -18.98 -7.27 2.77
N SER A 147 -18.33 -7.87 1.78
CA SER A 147 -17.24 -8.80 2.05
C SER A 147 -16.17 -8.78 0.96
N PHE A 148 -15.05 -9.40 1.23
CA PHE A 148 -14.08 -9.78 0.22
C PHE A 148 -13.37 -11.06 0.59
N LYS A 149 -13.02 -11.83 -0.43
CA LYS A 149 -12.26 -13.06 -0.27
C LYS A 149 -10.76 -12.76 -0.35
N ALA A 150 -10.03 -13.13 0.69
CA ALA A 150 -8.57 -13.11 0.70
C ALA A 150 -8.03 -14.52 0.47
N ILE A 151 -7.05 -14.67 -0.43
CA ILE A 151 -6.45 -15.95 -0.78
C ILE A 151 -4.95 -15.86 -0.56
N PHE A 152 -4.42 -16.70 0.31
CA PHE A 152 -2.98 -16.87 0.52
C PHE A 152 -2.49 -18.16 -0.14
N HIS A 153 -1.58 -18.04 -1.09
CA HIS A 153 -0.92 -19.17 -1.74
C HIS A 153 0.32 -19.56 -0.93
N THR A 154 0.32 -20.74 -0.32
CA THR A 154 1.42 -21.19 0.53
C THR A 154 2.71 -21.42 -0.27
N GLY A 155 2.62 -21.88 -1.53
CA GLY A 155 3.80 -22.17 -2.37
C GLY A 155 4.78 -23.09 -1.64
N GLY A 156 6.08 -22.88 -1.84
CA GLY A 156 7.15 -23.61 -1.15
C GLY A 156 7.50 -23.05 0.25
N ARG A 157 6.64 -22.23 0.87
CA ARG A 157 6.89 -21.65 2.20
C ARG A 157 6.74 -22.72 3.27
N SER A 158 7.51 -22.56 4.37
CA SER A 158 7.39 -23.41 5.56
C SER A 158 7.45 -22.56 6.83
N GLY A 159 7.05 -23.16 7.96
CA GLY A 159 7.04 -22.50 9.25
C GLY A 159 5.87 -21.51 9.41
N TYR A 160 5.97 -20.65 10.43
CA TYR A 160 4.93 -19.68 10.74
C TYR A 160 4.85 -18.58 9.67
N GLN A 161 3.64 -18.34 9.21
CA GLN A 161 3.33 -17.33 8.20
C GLN A 161 2.41 -16.26 8.80
N ARG A 162 2.68 -14.99 8.47
CA ARG A 162 1.82 -13.86 8.77
C ARG A 162 1.75 -12.96 7.54
N LYS A 163 0.55 -12.78 7.00
CA LYS A 163 0.27 -11.94 5.84
C LYS A 163 -0.64 -10.80 6.27
N LEU A 164 -0.31 -9.60 5.85
CA LEU A 164 -1.10 -8.42 6.16
C LEU A 164 -1.82 -7.93 4.90
N ILE A 165 -3.06 -7.49 5.10
CA ILE A 165 -3.86 -6.79 4.12
C ILE A 165 -4.17 -5.42 4.73
N TYR A 166 -3.85 -4.36 4.01
CA TYR A 166 -4.21 -2.99 4.37
C TYR A 166 -5.45 -2.61 3.57
N PHE A 167 -6.55 -2.38 4.28
CA PHE A 167 -7.82 -1.96 3.75
C PHE A 167 -7.95 -0.45 3.97
N ILE A 168 -7.89 0.34 2.89
CA ILE A 168 -7.79 1.80 2.93
C ILE A 168 -9.11 2.40 2.46
N THR A 169 -9.70 3.28 3.26
CA THR A 169 -11.03 3.85 3.03
C THR A 169 -11.05 5.36 3.32
N ASN A 170 -12.21 5.97 3.08
CA ASN A 170 -12.54 7.34 3.46
C ASN A 170 -13.13 7.47 4.88
N ASP A 171 -12.97 6.48 5.75
CA ASP A 171 -13.33 6.58 7.17
C ASP A 171 -12.32 7.48 7.90
N PRO A 172 -12.70 8.66 8.43
CA PRO A 172 -11.76 9.59 9.06
C PRO A 172 -11.21 9.11 10.41
N GLU A 173 -11.89 8.17 11.07
CA GLU A 173 -11.40 7.58 12.33
C GLU A 173 -10.44 6.42 12.08
N ARG A 174 -10.67 5.65 11.02
CA ARG A 174 -9.94 4.42 10.71
C ARG A 174 -9.67 4.27 9.21
N SER A 175 -9.07 5.29 8.59
CA SER A 175 -8.80 5.31 7.15
C SER A 175 -7.97 4.11 6.65
N THR A 176 -7.29 3.40 7.54
CA THR A 176 -6.55 2.18 7.20
C THR A 176 -6.78 1.11 8.25
N VAL A 177 -7.46 0.04 7.88
CA VAL A 177 -7.61 -1.15 8.72
C VAL A 177 -6.60 -2.21 8.29
N ARG A 178 -5.86 -2.75 9.27
CA ARG A 178 -4.91 -3.83 9.05
C ARG A 178 -5.55 -5.17 9.37
N LEU A 179 -5.67 -6.02 8.36
CA LEU A 179 -6.17 -7.38 8.48
C LEU A 179 -5.02 -8.39 8.42
N THR A 180 -5.16 -9.49 9.11
CA THR A 180 -4.09 -10.49 9.26
C THR A 180 -4.59 -11.88 8.90
N ILE A 181 -3.83 -12.59 8.06
CA ILE A 181 -3.94 -14.04 7.88
C ILE A 181 -2.67 -14.66 8.46
N LYS A 182 -2.79 -15.58 9.40
CA LYS A 182 -1.66 -16.22 10.08
C LYS A 182 -1.90 -17.71 10.25
N GLY A 183 -0.80 -18.46 10.44
CA GLY A 183 -0.81 -19.91 10.68
C GLY A 183 0.52 -20.55 10.31
N LYS A 184 0.62 -21.86 10.44
CA LYS A 184 1.84 -22.65 10.16
C LYS A 184 1.71 -23.41 8.85
N VAL A 185 2.71 -23.30 7.99
CA VAL A 185 2.83 -24.12 6.77
C VAL A 185 3.80 -25.26 7.02
N ILE A 186 3.35 -26.46 6.72
CA ILE A 186 4.14 -27.71 6.80
C ILE A 186 4.37 -28.28 5.40
N LYS A 187 5.36 -29.16 5.30
CA LYS A 187 5.64 -29.91 4.07
C LYS A 187 4.49 -30.85 3.74
#